data_b07ada9aeb415d84f21f104ec69c14e9
#
_entry.id   b07ada9aeb415d84f21f104ec69c14e9
#
_cell.length_a   1.000
_cell.length_b   1.000
_cell.length_c   1.000
_cell.angle_alpha   90.00
_cell.angle_beta   90.00
_cell.angle_gamma   90.00
#
_symmetry.space_group_name_H-M   'P 1'
#
loop_
_entity.id
_entity.type
_entity.pdbx_description
1 polymer ?
#
loop_
_entity_poly.entity_id
_entity_poly.type
_entity_poly.pdbx_seq_one_letter_code
_entity_poly.pdbx_strand_id
1 'polypeptide(L)'
;MAAKADIVIVAAGFDANSESEGADRTFSLPFGQDELIRELAAINKNTIVTVTSGGNVDPEGWLDHVPAYVELWYPGERGGTALAEILFGAVNPSGHLPITLEKRWADNPVHDSYYADSGTNRVAYKEGVFVGYRGYEHNQVKPLFPFGYGLSYTTFKYSHLEVKAADGSSTIGNYEVSFDVTNTGTRPGADVAQVYVAEARPSVPRPPKELKGFARVELAAGETKHVSVPLNPRAFAFYDVAAKHWHADAGKYSVEIGRSSEDLPLNADITLSGAYEVENDK
;
A
#
# COMPACT_ATOMS: atom_id res chain seq x y z
N MET A 1 -19.86 -31.73 3.41
CA MET A 1 -19.60 -31.20 2.05
C MET A 1 -18.15 -30.71 1.91
N ALA A 2 -17.67 -29.81 2.74
CA ALA A 2 -16.30 -29.25 2.65
C ALA A 2 -15.18 -30.30 2.57
N ALA A 3 -15.22 -31.34 3.39
CA ALA A 3 -14.22 -32.44 3.36
C ALA A 3 -14.15 -33.24 2.05
N LYS A 4 -15.11 -33.09 1.15
CA LYS A 4 -15.18 -33.79 -0.14
C LYS A 4 -15.02 -32.85 -1.34
N ALA A 5 -14.87 -31.54 -1.08
CA ALA A 5 -14.67 -30.55 -2.12
C ALA A 5 -13.17 -30.47 -2.47
N ASP A 6 -12.87 -30.28 -3.74
CA ASP A 6 -11.48 -30.02 -4.19
C ASP A 6 -10.97 -28.70 -3.68
N ILE A 7 -11.84 -27.69 -3.63
CA ILE A 7 -11.56 -26.34 -3.13
C ILE A 7 -12.79 -25.85 -2.35
N VAL A 8 -12.56 -25.14 -1.27
CA VAL A 8 -13.58 -24.40 -0.51
C VAL A 8 -13.32 -22.90 -0.68
N ILE A 9 -14.35 -22.15 -1.08
CA ILE A 9 -14.29 -20.69 -1.14
C ILE A 9 -15.22 -20.16 -0.05
N VAL A 10 -14.65 -19.39 0.88
CA VAL A 10 -15.41 -18.71 1.94
C VAL A 10 -15.55 -17.25 1.54
N ALA A 11 -16.75 -16.83 1.19
CA ALA A 11 -17.08 -15.42 0.93
C ALA A 11 -17.52 -14.79 2.25
N ALA A 12 -16.61 -14.09 2.88
CA ALA A 12 -16.80 -13.38 4.14
C ALA A 12 -16.88 -11.87 3.92
N GLY A 13 -17.25 -11.12 4.94
CA GLY A 13 -17.24 -9.66 4.91
C GLY A 13 -18.41 -9.03 5.63
N PHE A 14 -18.60 -7.77 5.36
CA PHE A 14 -19.62 -6.90 5.98
C PHE A 14 -20.78 -6.65 5.03
N ASP A 15 -21.91 -6.33 5.59
CA ASP A 15 -23.12 -5.88 4.88
C ASP A 15 -23.59 -4.51 5.40
N ALA A 16 -24.65 -3.97 4.84
CA ALA A 16 -25.18 -2.66 5.23
C ALA A 16 -25.64 -2.56 6.71
N ASN A 17 -25.79 -3.70 7.41
CA ASN A 17 -26.14 -3.71 8.82
C ASN A 17 -24.93 -3.73 9.75
N SER A 18 -23.80 -4.19 9.25
CA SER A 18 -22.55 -4.36 10.00
C SER A 18 -21.46 -3.37 9.63
N GLU A 19 -21.57 -2.71 8.48
CA GLU A 19 -20.70 -1.61 8.06
C GLU A 19 -21.52 -0.57 7.28
N SER A 20 -21.57 0.67 7.77
CA SER A 20 -22.32 1.77 7.14
C SER A 20 -21.71 3.13 7.45
N GLU A 21 -22.08 4.15 6.67
CA GLU A 21 -21.71 5.54 6.95
C GLU A 21 -22.27 5.97 8.31
N GLY A 22 -21.42 6.59 9.13
CA GLY A 22 -21.77 7.10 10.45
C GLY A 22 -21.90 6.06 11.57
N ALA A 23 -21.55 4.78 11.30
CA ALA A 23 -21.48 3.73 12.31
C ALA A 23 -20.21 2.89 12.10
N ASP A 24 -19.35 2.88 13.12
CA ASP A 24 -18.13 2.09 13.08
C ASP A 24 -18.45 0.59 13.08
N ARG A 25 -17.78 -0.14 12.19
CA ARG A 25 -17.75 -1.58 12.20
C ARG A 25 -16.80 -2.12 13.27
N THR A 26 -16.91 -3.39 13.58
CA THR A 26 -15.91 -4.12 14.38
C THR A 26 -14.66 -4.39 13.55
N PHE A 27 -13.51 -4.59 14.22
CA PHE A 27 -12.29 -5.06 13.55
C PHE A 27 -12.41 -6.54 13.18
N SER A 28 -13.06 -7.36 14.03
CA SER A 28 -13.38 -8.76 13.74
C SER A 28 -14.53 -8.87 12.73
N LEU A 29 -14.52 -9.94 11.93
CA LEU A 29 -15.61 -10.25 11.01
C LEU A 29 -16.93 -10.51 11.76
N PRO A 30 -18.07 -10.06 11.23
CA PRO A 30 -19.36 -10.20 11.91
C PRO A 30 -19.88 -11.64 11.90
N PHE A 31 -20.79 -11.93 12.84
CA PHE A 31 -21.65 -13.14 12.85
C PHE A 31 -20.92 -14.49 12.88
N GLY A 32 -19.75 -14.57 13.53
CA GLY A 32 -19.02 -15.84 13.67
C GLY A 32 -18.33 -16.31 12.40
N GLN A 33 -18.08 -15.41 11.43
CA GLN A 33 -17.39 -15.74 10.19
C GLN A 33 -15.94 -16.18 10.44
N ASP A 34 -15.26 -15.61 11.42
CA ASP A 34 -13.89 -16.02 11.82
C ASP A 34 -13.86 -17.50 12.25
N GLU A 35 -14.85 -17.94 13.02
CA GLU A 35 -14.97 -19.33 13.45
C GLU A 35 -15.26 -20.25 12.24
N LEU A 36 -16.18 -19.85 11.37
CA LEU A 36 -16.50 -20.59 10.15
C LEU A 36 -15.26 -20.79 9.27
N ILE A 37 -14.44 -19.75 9.09
CA ILE A 37 -13.19 -19.83 8.31
C ILE A 37 -12.25 -20.85 8.98
N ARG A 38 -12.03 -20.77 10.28
CA ARG A 38 -11.16 -21.71 11.02
C ARG A 38 -11.61 -23.16 10.87
N GLU A 39 -12.89 -23.41 11.07
CA GLU A 39 -13.46 -24.76 10.96
C GLU A 39 -13.33 -25.32 9.55
N LEU A 40 -13.60 -24.52 8.51
CA LEU A 40 -13.48 -24.96 7.12
C LEU A 40 -12.03 -25.19 6.73
N ALA A 41 -11.10 -24.32 7.13
CA ALA A 41 -9.67 -24.48 6.88
C ALA A 41 -9.07 -25.70 7.60
N ALA A 42 -9.59 -26.05 8.77
CA ALA A 42 -9.22 -27.29 9.47
C ALA A 42 -9.64 -28.55 8.70
N ILE A 43 -10.82 -28.50 8.06
CA ILE A 43 -11.42 -29.62 7.30
C ILE A 43 -10.82 -29.75 5.89
N ASN A 44 -10.59 -28.63 5.21
CA ASN A 44 -10.07 -28.60 3.84
C ASN A 44 -8.92 -27.61 3.71
N LYS A 45 -7.73 -28.10 3.40
CA LYS A 45 -6.51 -27.30 3.28
C LYS A 45 -6.48 -26.41 2.02
N ASN A 46 -7.38 -26.62 1.08
CA ASN A 46 -7.56 -25.80 -0.11
C ASN A 46 -8.68 -24.75 0.10
N THR A 47 -8.74 -24.14 1.28
CA THR A 47 -9.71 -23.11 1.60
C THR A 47 -9.19 -21.74 1.18
N ILE A 48 -9.93 -21.07 0.30
CA ILE A 48 -9.68 -19.69 -0.13
C ILE A 48 -10.65 -18.79 0.63
N VAL A 49 -10.14 -17.72 1.23
CA VAL A 49 -10.97 -16.71 1.90
C VAL A 49 -11.02 -15.46 1.04
N THR A 50 -12.22 -14.96 0.78
CA THR A 50 -12.45 -13.68 0.13
C THR A 50 -13.22 -12.79 1.09
N VAL A 51 -12.78 -11.54 1.26
CA VAL A 51 -13.41 -10.59 2.18
C VAL A 51 -13.90 -9.37 1.42
N THR A 52 -15.15 -8.99 1.68
CA THR A 52 -15.74 -7.73 1.23
C THR A 52 -15.83 -6.80 2.41
N SER A 53 -15.01 -5.73 2.43
CA SER A 53 -14.96 -4.77 3.54
C SER A 53 -14.45 -3.40 3.07
N GLY A 54 -14.75 -2.35 3.83
CA GLY A 54 -14.23 -1.00 3.58
C GLY A 54 -12.82 -0.75 4.17
N GLY A 55 -12.26 -1.73 4.88
CA GLY A 55 -10.96 -1.62 5.51
C GLY A 55 -10.45 -2.97 6.02
N ASN A 56 -9.33 -2.97 6.75
CA ASN A 56 -8.75 -4.18 7.29
C ASN A 56 -9.68 -4.92 8.25
N VAL A 57 -9.52 -6.23 8.36
CA VAL A 57 -10.20 -7.09 9.32
C VAL A 57 -9.18 -7.80 10.19
N ASP A 58 -9.61 -8.27 11.36
CA ASP A 58 -8.78 -9.09 12.23
C ASP A 58 -8.59 -10.49 11.63
N PRO A 59 -7.39 -10.83 11.17
CA PRO A 59 -7.13 -12.14 10.57
C PRO A 59 -6.62 -13.15 11.60
N GLU A 60 -6.53 -12.77 12.87
CA GLU A 60 -5.94 -13.60 13.92
C GLU A 60 -6.71 -14.93 14.05
N GLY A 61 -5.97 -16.00 14.08
CA GLY A 61 -6.49 -17.35 14.24
C GLY A 61 -7.00 -18.03 12.96
N TRP A 62 -6.99 -17.39 11.79
CA TRP A 62 -7.35 -18.06 10.54
C TRP A 62 -6.41 -17.83 9.36
N LEU A 63 -5.75 -16.67 9.26
CA LEU A 63 -4.95 -16.35 8.07
C LEU A 63 -3.81 -17.34 7.83
N ASP A 64 -3.12 -17.78 8.88
CA ASP A 64 -2.01 -18.73 8.78
C ASP A 64 -2.48 -20.16 8.41
N HIS A 65 -3.78 -20.38 8.39
CA HIS A 65 -4.40 -21.69 8.08
C HIS A 65 -5.01 -21.77 6.69
N VAL A 66 -5.04 -20.66 5.95
CA VAL A 66 -5.60 -20.58 4.60
C VAL A 66 -4.51 -20.30 3.57
N PRO A 67 -4.45 -21.03 2.45
CA PRO A 67 -3.44 -20.84 1.41
C PRO A 67 -3.65 -19.57 0.58
N ALA A 68 -4.84 -18.97 0.59
CA ALA A 68 -5.13 -17.77 -0.17
C ALA A 68 -6.18 -16.90 0.53
N TYR A 69 -5.89 -15.59 0.53
CA TYR A 69 -6.75 -14.52 1.01
C TYR A 69 -6.87 -13.46 -0.08
N VAL A 70 -8.10 -13.03 -0.39
CA VAL A 70 -8.40 -12.00 -1.39
C VAL A 70 -9.23 -10.91 -0.74
N GLU A 71 -8.67 -9.72 -0.62
CA GLU A 71 -9.40 -8.52 -0.24
C GLU A 71 -10.10 -7.95 -1.46
N LEU A 72 -11.43 -7.88 -1.42
CA LEU A 72 -12.26 -7.44 -2.55
C LEU A 72 -12.65 -5.96 -2.45
N TRP A 73 -12.51 -5.35 -1.29
CA TRP A 73 -13.12 -4.04 -1.00
C TRP A 73 -14.61 -4.08 -1.32
N TYR A 74 -15.15 -3.03 -1.94
CA TYR A 74 -16.52 -3.01 -2.49
C TYR A 74 -16.46 -3.09 -4.02
N PRO A 75 -16.48 -4.29 -4.60
CA PRO A 75 -16.14 -4.54 -6.00
C PRO A 75 -17.24 -4.11 -7.00
N GLY A 76 -18.36 -3.59 -6.52
CA GLY A 76 -19.45 -3.10 -7.36
C GLY A 76 -20.25 -4.21 -8.04
N GLU A 77 -21.06 -3.82 -9.04
CA GLU A 77 -22.03 -4.69 -9.72
C GLU A 77 -21.43 -5.97 -10.31
N ARG A 78 -20.20 -5.91 -10.84
CA ARG A 78 -19.55 -7.03 -11.49
C ARG A 78 -18.55 -7.78 -10.61
N GLY A 79 -18.56 -7.55 -9.31
CA GLY A 79 -17.62 -8.13 -8.35
C GLY A 79 -17.54 -9.65 -8.40
N GLY A 80 -18.67 -10.33 -8.50
CA GLY A 80 -18.70 -11.79 -8.61
C GLY A 80 -18.05 -12.32 -9.88
N THR A 81 -18.21 -11.61 -11.02
CA THR A 81 -17.54 -11.96 -12.28
C THR A 81 -16.02 -11.75 -12.15
N ALA A 82 -15.60 -10.60 -11.65
CA ALA A 82 -14.18 -10.28 -11.47
C ALA A 82 -13.49 -11.27 -10.53
N LEU A 83 -14.12 -11.62 -9.42
CA LEU A 83 -13.61 -12.64 -8.50
C LEU A 83 -13.46 -14.00 -9.18
N ALA A 84 -14.47 -14.45 -9.93
CA ALA A 84 -14.42 -15.73 -10.67
C ALA A 84 -13.27 -15.74 -11.69
N GLU A 85 -13.11 -14.67 -12.47
CA GLU A 85 -12.03 -14.53 -13.44
C GLU A 85 -10.64 -14.62 -12.80
N ILE A 86 -10.46 -14.03 -11.62
CA ILE A 86 -9.24 -14.15 -10.83
C ILE A 86 -9.04 -15.58 -10.33
N LEU A 87 -10.03 -16.15 -9.63
CA LEU A 87 -9.91 -17.47 -9.01
C LEU A 87 -9.65 -18.58 -10.04
N PHE A 88 -10.25 -18.49 -11.24
CA PHE A 88 -10.03 -19.45 -12.32
C PHE A 88 -8.85 -19.08 -13.24
N GLY A 89 -8.14 -17.97 -12.96
CA GLY A 89 -6.94 -17.58 -13.68
C GLY A 89 -7.16 -17.02 -15.08
N ALA A 90 -8.39 -16.62 -15.41
CA ALA A 90 -8.70 -15.88 -16.65
C ALA A 90 -8.09 -14.47 -16.62
N VAL A 91 -8.04 -13.86 -15.45
CA VAL A 91 -7.39 -12.58 -15.19
C VAL A 91 -6.30 -12.76 -14.13
N ASN A 92 -5.12 -12.22 -14.39
CA ASN A 92 -4.05 -12.16 -13.40
C ASN A 92 -4.28 -10.93 -12.51
N PRO A 93 -4.40 -11.08 -11.17
CA PRO A 93 -4.57 -9.95 -10.27
C PRO A 93 -3.37 -9.00 -10.34
N SER A 94 -3.65 -7.70 -10.26
CA SER A 94 -2.62 -6.64 -10.28
C SER A 94 -2.95 -5.49 -9.32
N GLY A 95 -3.90 -5.69 -8.42
CA GLY A 95 -4.24 -4.74 -7.37
C GLY A 95 -3.16 -4.69 -6.30
N HIS A 96 -2.88 -3.48 -5.83
CA HIS A 96 -2.01 -3.23 -4.68
C HIS A 96 -2.80 -2.55 -3.58
N LEU A 97 -2.50 -2.89 -2.32
CA LEU A 97 -3.20 -2.33 -1.17
C LEU A 97 -3.03 -0.81 -1.10
N PRO A 98 -4.12 -0.04 -1.07
CA PRO A 98 -4.08 1.41 -0.96
C PRO A 98 -3.88 1.89 0.48
N ILE A 99 -3.83 0.97 1.44
CA ILE A 99 -3.60 1.19 2.86
C ILE A 99 -2.62 0.15 3.41
N THR A 100 -2.08 0.41 4.59
CA THR A 100 -1.36 -0.59 5.39
C THR A 100 -2.36 -1.40 6.19
N LEU A 101 -2.23 -2.73 6.20
CA LEU A 101 -3.07 -3.60 7.00
C LEU A 101 -2.35 -3.95 8.31
N GLU A 102 -2.96 -3.62 9.44
CA GLU A 102 -2.45 -3.94 10.77
C GLU A 102 -2.65 -5.41 11.15
N LYS A 103 -1.77 -5.93 11.99
CA LYS A 103 -1.95 -7.24 12.61
C LYS A 103 -3.02 -7.20 13.69
N ARG A 104 -3.01 -6.12 14.48
CA ARG A 104 -3.94 -5.88 15.58
C ARG A 104 -4.37 -4.42 15.52
N TRP A 105 -5.57 -4.11 15.92
CA TRP A 105 -6.05 -2.75 15.98
C TRP A 105 -5.13 -1.81 16.79
N ALA A 106 -4.56 -2.30 17.88
CA ALA A 106 -3.61 -1.54 18.71
C ALA A 106 -2.29 -1.18 18.01
N ASP A 107 -1.97 -1.82 16.89
CA ASP A 107 -0.77 -1.53 16.12
C ASP A 107 -0.97 -0.33 15.16
N ASN A 108 -2.22 0.10 14.95
CA ASN A 108 -2.52 1.20 14.04
C ASN A 108 -2.05 2.54 14.64
N PRO A 109 -1.30 3.38 13.90
CA PRO A 109 -0.78 4.66 14.41
C PRO A 109 -1.84 5.63 14.95
N VAL A 110 -3.08 5.48 14.54
CA VAL A 110 -4.19 6.34 15.00
C VAL A 110 -5.01 5.72 16.13
N HIS A 111 -4.67 4.51 16.61
CA HIS A 111 -5.44 3.78 17.61
C HIS A 111 -5.82 4.63 18.83
N ASP A 112 -4.86 5.36 19.41
CA ASP A 112 -5.06 6.16 20.62
C ASP A 112 -5.70 7.53 20.36
N SER A 113 -5.95 7.88 19.10
CA SER A 113 -6.56 9.15 18.70
C SER A 113 -7.79 8.99 17.79
N TYR A 114 -8.22 7.76 17.52
CA TYR A 114 -9.35 7.49 16.62
C TYR A 114 -10.67 7.98 17.19
N TYR A 115 -10.94 7.71 18.45
CA TYR A 115 -12.15 8.16 19.12
C TYR A 115 -11.99 9.54 19.76
N ALA A 116 -13.12 10.23 19.93
CA ALA A 116 -13.15 11.51 20.62
C ALA A 116 -12.66 11.37 22.07
N ASP A 117 -11.98 12.39 22.58
CA ASP A 117 -11.60 12.46 23.99
C ASP A 117 -12.85 12.34 24.89
N SER A 118 -12.74 11.53 25.96
CA SER A 118 -13.85 11.19 26.84
C SER A 118 -14.61 12.44 27.33
N GLY A 119 -15.93 12.45 27.15
CA GLY A 119 -16.80 13.55 27.54
C GLY A 119 -16.76 14.77 26.63
N THR A 120 -16.12 14.65 25.43
CA THR A 120 -16.05 15.73 24.46
C THR A 120 -16.46 15.23 23.06
N ASN A 121 -16.66 16.17 22.12
CA ASN A 121 -16.77 15.87 20.68
C ASN A 121 -15.47 16.26 19.93
N ARG A 122 -14.33 16.20 20.59
CA ARG A 122 -13.04 16.57 20.01
C ARG A 122 -12.20 15.34 19.72
N VAL A 123 -11.68 15.26 18.52
CA VAL A 123 -10.67 14.28 18.08
C VAL A 123 -9.38 15.03 17.82
N ALA A 124 -8.29 14.58 18.43
CA ALA A 124 -6.97 15.15 18.23
C ALA A 124 -6.15 14.23 17.30
N TYR A 125 -5.71 14.73 16.16
CA TYR A 125 -4.81 14.02 15.24
C TYR A 125 -3.39 13.99 15.82
N LYS A 126 -3.19 13.18 16.85
CA LYS A 126 -1.92 13.09 17.62
C LYS A 126 -0.76 12.55 16.78
N GLU A 127 -1.08 11.71 15.79
CA GLU A 127 -0.15 11.12 14.86
C GLU A 127 0.45 12.15 13.88
N GLY A 128 -0.20 13.29 13.66
CA GLY A 128 0.25 14.31 12.73
C GLY A 128 0.45 13.77 11.32
N VAL A 129 1.66 13.87 10.77
CA VAL A 129 2.01 13.37 9.43
C VAL A 129 2.31 11.85 9.40
N PHE A 130 2.37 11.21 10.57
CA PHE A 130 2.74 9.80 10.72
C PHE A 130 1.52 8.87 10.66
N VAL A 131 0.73 8.99 9.61
CA VAL A 131 -0.45 8.18 9.34
C VAL A 131 -0.14 7.06 8.35
N GLY A 132 -0.84 5.92 8.44
CA GLY A 132 -0.64 4.76 7.57
C GLY A 132 0.81 4.25 7.60
N TYR A 133 1.37 3.82 6.47
CA TYR A 133 2.74 3.28 6.40
C TYR A 133 3.80 4.21 7.00
N ARG A 134 3.60 5.52 6.93
CA ARG A 134 4.50 6.52 7.51
C ARG A 134 4.61 6.36 9.02
N GLY A 135 3.47 6.09 9.68
CA GLY A 135 3.42 5.87 11.13
C GLY A 135 3.97 4.50 11.52
N TYR A 136 3.66 3.44 10.78
CA TYR A 136 4.22 2.11 11.02
C TYR A 136 5.74 2.12 10.95
N GLU A 137 6.31 2.75 9.93
CA GLU A 137 7.75 2.84 9.76
C GLU A 137 8.41 3.73 10.82
N HIS A 138 7.80 4.89 11.13
CA HIS A 138 8.29 5.80 12.17
C HIS A 138 8.34 5.12 13.54
N ASN A 139 7.30 4.38 13.88
CA ASN A 139 7.17 3.65 15.16
C ASN A 139 7.88 2.29 15.15
N GLN A 140 8.46 1.87 14.01
CA GLN A 140 9.10 0.57 13.81
C GLN A 140 8.15 -0.62 14.12
N VAL A 141 6.87 -0.45 13.82
CA VAL A 141 5.85 -1.48 13.95
C VAL A 141 5.70 -2.22 12.62
N LYS A 142 5.88 -3.54 12.63
CA LYS A 142 5.74 -4.35 11.42
C LYS A 142 4.26 -4.63 11.14
N PRO A 143 3.72 -4.17 9.99
CA PRO A 143 2.32 -4.43 9.63
C PRO A 143 2.07 -5.91 9.29
N LEU A 144 0.81 -6.27 9.11
CA LEU A 144 0.41 -7.55 8.52
C LEU A 144 0.78 -7.57 7.02
N PHE A 145 0.26 -6.57 6.29
CA PHE A 145 0.64 -6.31 4.91
C PHE A 145 0.97 -4.82 4.74
N PRO A 146 2.13 -4.48 4.16
CA PRO A 146 2.53 -3.09 3.99
C PRO A 146 1.68 -2.38 2.92
N PHE A 147 1.64 -1.07 2.97
CA PHE A 147 1.08 -0.23 1.91
C PHE A 147 1.70 -0.59 0.56
N GLY A 148 0.87 -0.70 -0.46
CA GLY A 148 1.31 -1.05 -1.80
C GLY A 148 1.55 -2.55 -2.03
N TYR A 149 1.34 -3.42 -1.04
CA TYR A 149 1.49 -4.87 -1.19
C TYR A 149 0.43 -5.45 -2.14
N GLY A 150 0.83 -6.40 -2.96
CA GLY A 150 -0.05 -7.17 -3.84
C GLY A 150 0.67 -8.40 -4.40
N LEU A 151 -0.11 -9.41 -4.77
CA LEU A 151 0.39 -10.63 -5.38
C LEU A 151 -0.08 -10.75 -6.84
N SER A 152 0.68 -11.50 -7.62
CA SER A 152 0.38 -11.79 -9.02
C SER A 152 0.62 -13.28 -9.30
N TYR A 153 0.01 -13.81 -10.37
CA TYR A 153 0.29 -15.16 -10.88
C TYR A 153 1.58 -15.22 -11.72
N THR A 154 2.32 -14.12 -11.79
CA THR A 154 3.64 -14.02 -12.39
C THR A 154 4.60 -13.31 -11.44
N THR A 155 5.85 -13.16 -11.83
CA THR A 155 6.88 -12.50 -11.02
C THR A 155 7.50 -11.35 -11.81
N PHE A 156 7.94 -10.31 -11.09
CA PHE A 156 8.56 -9.14 -11.70
C PHE A 156 9.92 -8.85 -11.10
N LYS A 157 10.83 -8.37 -11.93
CA LYS A 157 12.17 -7.91 -11.53
C LYS A 157 12.35 -6.46 -11.93
N TYR A 158 12.87 -5.67 -11.02
CA TYR A 158 13.25 -4.27 -11.22
C TYR A 158 14.76 -4.17 -11.41
N SER A 159 15.20 -3.31 -12.33
CA SER A 159 16.63 -3.12 -12.66
C SER A 159 16.89 -1.77 -13.31
N HIS A 160 18.16 -1.40 -13.48
CA HIS A 160 18.66 -0.25 -14.25
C HIS A 160 18.07 1.08 -13.79
N LEU A 161 18.01 1.31 -12.47
CA LEU A 161 17.58 2.60 -11.92
C LEU A 161 18.52 3.71 -12.34
N GLU A 162 17.96 4.79 -12.88
CA GLU A 162 18.62 6.03 -13.17
C GLU A 162 17.77 7.20 -12.65
N VAL A 163 18.40 8.17 -11.99
CA VAL A 163 17.75 9.39 -11.49
C VAL A 163 18.53 10.59 -12.05
N LYS A 164 17.90 11.35 -12.94
CA LYS A 164 18.51 12.50 -13.62
C LYS A 164 17.75 13.77 -13.32
N ALA A 165 18.48 14.86 -13.08
CA ALA A 165 17.88 16.19 -13.08
C ALA A 165 17.33 16.51 -14.47
N ALA A 166 16.04 16.83 -14.56
CA ALA A 166 15.33 16.98 -15.84
C ALA A 166 15.82 18.21 -16.64
N ASP A 167 16.30 19.25 -15.95
CA ASP A 167 16.83 20.48 -16.52
C ASP A 167 18.37 20.57 -16.48
N GLY A 168 19.05 19.49 -16.09
CA GLY A 168 20.48 19.46 -15.88
C GLY A 168 20.94 20.15 -14.59
N SER A 169 20.01 20.58 -13.73
CA SER A 169 20.26 21.28 -12.46
C SER A 169 19.73 20.47 -11.28
N SER A 170 20.53 20.29 -10.26
CA SER A 170 20.13 19.67 -8.98
C SER A 170 19.57 20.67 -7.95
N THR A 171 19.26 21.90 -8.37
CA THR A 171 18.94 22.99 -7.44
C THR A 171 17.47 22.98 -7.02
N ILE A 172 16.55 22.68 -7.94
CA ILE A 172 15.11 22.85 -7.71
C ILE A 172 14.32 21.54 -7.66
N GLY A 173 15.00 20.39 -7.49
CA GLY A 173 14.31 19.11 -7.26
C GLY A 173 13.43 18.61 -8.41
N ASN A 174 13.72 18.97 -9.66
CA ASN A 174 13.02 18.47 -10.83
C ASN A 174 13.80 17.30 -11.44
N TYR A 175 13.32 16.09 -11.24
CA TYR A 175 14.01 14.86 -11.64
C TYR A 175 13.14 13.94 -12.48
N GLU A 176 13.78 13.19 -13.34
CA GLU A 176 13.20 12.03 -14.01
C GLU A 176 13.82 10.76 -13.42
N VAL A 177 12.96 9.88 -12.95
CA VAL A 177 13.32 8.57 -12.41
C VAL A 177 12.98 7.53 -13.46
N SER A 178 13.98 6.80 -13.95
CA SER A 178 13.76 5.74 -14.93
C SER A 178 14.36 4.41 -14.48
N PHE A 179 13.68 3.33 -14.83
CA PHE A 179 14.08 1.96 -14.48
C PHE A 179 13.40 0.96 -15.41
N ASP A 180 13.88 -0.28 -15.39
CA ASP A 180 13.28 -1.36 -16.16
C ASP A 180 12.47 -2.28 -15.25
N VAL A 181 11.30 -2.72 -15.74
CA VAL A 181 10.48 -3.78 -15.14
C VAL A 181 10.41 -4.95 -16.10
N THR A 182 10.80 -6.13 -15.65
CA THR A 182 10.77 -7.38 -16.42
C THR A 182 9.78 -8.36 -15.79
N ASN A 183 8.87 -8.89 -16.58
CA ASN A 183 8.07 -10.05 -16.19
C ASN A 183 8.94 -11.31 -16.32
N THR A 184 9.34 -11.88 -15.18
CA THR A 184 10.23 -13.05 -15.13
C THR A 184 9.49 -14.39 -15.09
N GLY A 185 8.15 -14.35 -15.05
CA GLY A 185 7.33 -15.55 -15.04
C GLY A 185 6.83 -15.94 -16.43
N THR A 186 5.90 -16.89 -16.47
CA THR A 186 5.39 -17.52 -17.70
C THR A 186 4.02 -17.03 -18.14
N ARG A 187 3.41 -16.11 -17.39
CA ARG A 187 2.07 -15.55 -17.68
C ARG A 187 2.17 -14.04 -17.89
N PRO A 188 1.33 -13.46 -18.75
CA PRO A 188 1.21 -12.01 -18.79
C PRO A 188 0.67 -11.49 -17.46
N GLY A 189 1.04 -10.27 -17.09
CA GLY A 189 0.58 -9.64 -15.88
C GLY A 189 0.91 -8.15 -15.85
N ALA A 190 0.42 -7.47 -14.82
CA ALA A 190 0.76 -6.09 -14.56
C ALA A 190 1.26 -5.92 -13.13
N ASP A 191 2.16 -4.96 -12.94
CA ASP A 191 2.66 -4.56 -11.63
C ASP A 191 2.53 -3.04 -11.48
N VAL A 192 2.54 -2.54 -10.23
CA VAL A 192 2.54 -1.11 -9.92
C VAL A 192 3.87 -0.75 -9.28
N ALA A 193 4.73 -0.17 -10.09
CA ALA A 193 6.00 0.38 -9.64
C ALA A 193 5.78 1.64 -8.82
N GLN A 194 6.29 1.68 -7.60
CA GLN A 194 6.13 2.75 -6.63
C GLN A 194 7.47 3.45 -6.42
N VAL A 195 7.45 4.79 -6.44
CA VAL A 195 8.62 5.65 -6.29
C VAL A 195 8.50 6.40 -4.97
N TYR A 196 9.40 6.11 -4.04
CA TYR A 196 9.47 6.76 -2.74
C TYR A 196 10.66 7.71 -2.67
N VAL A 197 10.52 8.78 -1.89
CA VAL A 197 11.59 9.72 -1.59
C VAL A 197 11.79 9.78 -0.08
N ALA A 198 13.02 9.62 0.35
CA ALA A 198 13.46 9.73 1.73
C ALA A 198 14.49 10.85 1.86
N GLU A 199 14.37 11.67 2.89
CA GLU A 199 15.34 12.70 3.23
C GLU A 199 16.28 12.21 4.34
N ALA A 200 17.60 12.32 4.12
CA ALA A 200 18.57 11.78 5.07
C ALA A 200 18.64 12.55 6.40
N ARG A 201 18.39 13.87 6.36
CA ARG A 201 18.48 14.76 7.53
C ARG A 201 17.45 15.88 7.45
N PRO A 202 16.17 15.59 7.66
CA PRO A 202 15.13 16.60 7.59
C PRO A 202 15.25 17.62 8.72
N SER A 203 14.96 18.89 8.41
CA SER A 203 14.95 19.99 9.38
C SER A 203 13.75 19.96 10.32
N VAL A 204 12.70 19.21 9.95
CA VAL A 204 11.49 18.99 10.74
C VAL A 204 11.19 17.49 10.83
N PRO A 205 10.37 17.03 11.81
CA PRO A 205 9.92 15.64 11.83
C PRO A 205 9.21 15.26 10.53
N ARG A 206 9.75 14.28 9.80
CA ARG A 206 9.20 13.73 8.55
C ARG A 206 9.13 12.22 8.59
N PRO A 207 8.20 11.61 7.81
CA PRO A 207 8.20 10.17 7.60
C PRO A 207 9.56 9.69 7.05
N PRO A 208 9.99 8.46 7.39
CA PRO A 208 11.24 7.90 6.86
C PRO A 208 11.31 7.93 5.34
N LYS A 209 10.19 7.73 4.67
CA LYS A 209 10.02 7.93 3.22
C LYS A 209 8.57 8.26 2.87
N GLU A 210 8.37 8.79 1.68
CA GLU A 210 7.04 9.16 1.18
C GLU A 210 6.87 8.72 -0.27
N LEU A 211 5.73 8.11 -0.61
CA LEU A 211 5.35 7.84 -2.00
C LEU A 211 5.19 9.16 -2.76
N LYS A 212 5.93 9.33 -3.84
CA LYS A 212 5.94 10.54 -4.66
C LYS A 212 5.57 10.32 -6.12
N GLY A 213 5.53 9.06 -6.56
CA GLY A 213 5.08 8.70 -7.89
C GLY A 213 4.83 7.20 -8.00
N PHE A 214 4.11 6.80 -9.05
CA PHE A 214 3.90 5.40 -9.38
C PHE A 214 3.58 5.23 -10.87
N ALA A 215 3.77 4.01 -11.36
CA ALA A 215 3.38 3.64 -12.72
C ALA A 215 2.85 2.20 -12.74
N ARG A 216 1.69 1.98 -13.39
CA ARG A 216 1.18 0.64 -13.68
C ARG A 216 1.74 0.16 -15.02
N VAL A 217 2.36 -1.01 -15.02
CA VAL A 217 3.08 -1.57 -16.18
C VAL A 217 2.51 -2.93 -16.52
N GLU A 218 1.96 -3.08 -17.73
CA GLU A 218 1.50 -4.37 -18.25
C GLU A 218 2.61 -5.02 -19.07
N LEU A 219 2.88 -6.30 -18.84
CA LEU A 219 4.00 -7.03 -19.43
C LEU A 219 3.54 -8.43 -19.88
N ALA A 220 3.87 -8.79 -21.12
CA ALA A 220 3.82 -10.18 -21.55
C ALA A 220 4.86 -11.02 -20.78
N ALA A 221 4.73 -12.35 -20.83
CA ALA A 221 5.74 -13.23 -20.24
C ALA A 221 7.12 -13.00 -20.87
N GLY A 222 8.14 -12.78 -20.05
CA GLY A 222 9.51 -12.47 -20.48
C GLY A 222 9.74 -11.04 -21.01
N GLU A 223 8.70 -10.20 -21.08
CA GLU A 223 8.83 -8.82 -21.57
C GLU A 223 9.51 -7.93 -20.52
N THR A 224 10.33 -7.00 -21.02
CA THR A 224 10.89 -5.90 -20.24
C THR A 224 10.38 -4.58 -20.81
N LYS A 225 9.94 -3.68 -19.93
CA LYS A 225 9.58 -2.30 -20.30
C LYS A 225 10.41 -1.31 -19.50
N HIS A 226 10.86 -0.28 -20.20
CA HIS A 226 11.43 0.89 -19.58
C HIS A 226 10.32 1.81 -19.08
N VAL A 227 10.43 2.24 -17.82
CA VAL A 227 9.45 3.06 -17.12
C VAL A 227 10.11 4.36 -16.72
N SER A 228 9.41 5.47 -16.91
CA SER A 228 9.84 6.79 -16.48
C SER A 228 8.75 7.43 -15.61
N VAL A 229 9.15 7.97 -14.46
CA VAL A 229 8.28 8.65 -13.51
C VAL A 229 8.89 10.02 -13.17
N PRO A 230 8.22 11.12 -13.52
CA PRO A 230 8.72 12.45 -13.17
C PRO A 230 8.52 12.72 -11.67
N LEU A 231 9.53 13.29 -11.04
CA LEU A 231 9.46 13.89 -9.72
C LEU A 231 9.57 15.41 -9.85
N ASN A 232 8.48 16.09 -9.54
CA ASN A 232 8.46 17.55 -9.50
C ASN A 232 9.11 18.08 -8.21
N PRO A 233 9.38 19.37 -8.09
CA PRO A 233 10.00 19.97 -6.92
C PRO A 233 9.27 19.67 -5.59
N ARG A 234 7.96 19.50 -5.64
CA ARG A 234 7.14 19.20 -4.46
C ARG A 234 7.37 17.78 -3.91
N ALA A 235 7.96 16.89 -4.71
CA ALA A 235 8.27 15.53 -4.26
C ALA A 235 9.28 15.51 -3.10
N PHE A 236 10.13 16.53 -2.97
CA PHE A 236 11.15 16.65 -1.94
C PHE A 236 10.73 17.56 -0.78
N ALA A 237 9.66 18.33 -0.96
CA ALA A 237 9.23 19.36 -0.02
C ALA A 237 8.32 18.83 1.08
N PHE A 238 8.34 19.54 2.22
CA PHE A 238 7.31 19.48 3.26
C PHE A 238 6.59 20.84 3.35
N TYR A 239 5.39 20.85 3.93
CA TYR A 239 4.66 22.11 4.14
C TYR A 239 5.12 22.78 5.42
N ASP A 240 5.76 23.94 5.31
CA ASP A 240 6.11 24.78 6.45
C ASP A 240 4.88 25.58 6.90
N VAL A 241 4.34 25.20 8.05
CA VAL A 241 3.12 25.82 8.61
C VAL A 241 3.36 27.29 9.02
N ALA A 242 4.56 27.62 9.47
CA ALA A 242 4.91 28.97 9.90
C ALA A 242 5.07 29.91 8.72
N ALA A 243 5.75 29.45 7.69
CA ALA A 243 5.97 30.18 6.45
C ALA A 243 4.80 30.11 5.47
N LYS A 244 3.88 29.12 5.63
CA LYS A 244 2.69 28.88 4.81
C LYS A 244 3.01 28.57 3.34
N HIS A 245 4.10 27.86 3.09
CA HIS A 245 4.50 27.38 1.77
C HIS A 245 5.22 26.04 1.87
N TRP A 246 5.44 25.42 0.72
CA TRP A 246 6.22 24.19 0.63
C TRP A 246 7.71 24.53 0.61
N HIS A 247 8.49 23.84 1.46
CA HIS A 247 9.93 24.00 1.59
C HIS A 247 10.65 22.67 1.36
N ALA A 248 11.74 22.69 0.61
CA ALA A 248 12.65 21.56 0.47
C ALA A 248 14.03 21.92 1.01
N ASP A 249 14.56 21.11 1.90
CA ASP A 249 15.89 21.29 2.46
C ASP A 249 16.98 20.97 1.42
N ALA A 250 18.08 21.67 1.48
CA ALA A 250 19.31 21.24 0.80
C ALA A 250 19.86 19.99 1.48
N GLY A 251 20.34 19.03 0.71
CA GLY A 251 20.92 17.84 1.34
C GLY A 251 20.77 16.57 0.50
N LYS A 252 21.02 15.44 1.17
CA LYS A 252 20.92 14.12 0.56
C LYS A 252 19.52 13.56 0.68
N TYR A 253 19.05 13.00 -0.42
CA TYR A 253 17.80 12.26 -0.54
C TYR A 253 18.07 10.89 -1.16
N SER A 254 17.27 9.90 -0.79
CA SER A 254 17.21 8.61 -1.45
C SER A 254 15.94 8.51 -2.28
N VAL A 255 16.06 8.01 -3.50
CA VAL A 255 14.93 7.63 -4.37
C VAL A 255 14.87 6.11 -4.41
N GLU A 256 13.79 5.54 -3.91
CA GLU A 256 13.62 4.12 -3.71
C GLU A 256 12.47 3.59 -4.57
N ILE A 257 12.68 2.48 -5.26
CA ILE A 257 11.72 1.92 -6.21
C ILE A 257 11.38 0.49 -5.85
N GLY A 258 10.08 0.18 -5.85
CA GLY A 258 9.65 -1.19 -5.62
C GLY A 258 8.15 -1.40 -5.75
N ARG A 259 7.66 -2.48 -5.13
CA ARG A 259 6.28 -2.96 -5.25
C ARG A 259 5.42 -2.66 -4.02
N SER A 260 6.05 -2.27 -2.93
CA SER A 260 5.38 -1.88 -1.70
C SER A 260 6.28 -0.97 -0.88
N SER A 261 5.78 -0.41 0.21
CA SER A 261 6.59 0.39 1.14
C SER A 261 7.72 -0.40 1.82
N GLU A 262 7.67 -1.74 1.83
CA GLU A 262 8.69 -2.61 2.42
C GLU A 262 9.47 -3.45 1.39
N ASP A 263 9.08 -3.47 0.13
CA ASP A 263 9.77 -4.19 -0.97
C ASP A 263 10.30 -3.19 -2.00
N LEU A 264 11.50 -2.65 -1.74
CA LEU A 264 12.16 -1.58 -2.48
C LEU A 264 13.54 -2.04 -2.98
N PRO A 265 13.59 -2.89 -4.01
CA PRO A 265 14.84 -3.50 -4.49
C PRO A 265 15.81 -2.53 -5.15
N LEU A 266 15.36 -1.33 -5.56
CA LEU A 266 16.23 -0.34 -6.19
C LEU A 266 16.29 0.93 -5.34
N ASN A 267 17.48 1.54 -5.30
CA ASN A 267 17.72 2.77 -4.57
C ASN A 267 18.81 3.57 -5.27
N ALA A 268 18.69 4.89 -5.27
CA ALA A 268 19.68 5.83 -5.77
C ALA A 268 19.70 7.09 -4.90
N ASP A 269 20.89 7.51 -4.50
CA ASP A 269 21.09 8.76 -3.77
C ASP A 269 21.17 9.95 -4.73
N ILE A 270 20.53 11.05 -4.36
CA ILE A 270 20.66 12.34 -5.01
C ILE A 270 21.02 13.43 -3.98
N THR A 271 21.52 14.55 -4.45
CA THR A 271 21.81 15.70 -3.60
C THR A 271 21.16 16.94 -4.19
N LEU A 272 20.29 17.58 -3.40
CA LEU A 272 19.82 18.93 -3.67
C LEU A 272 20.89 19.93 -3.23
N SER A 273 21.42 20.71 -4.15
CA SER A 273 22.53 21.64 -3.91
C SER A 273 22.12 22.91 -3.17
N GLY A 274 20.83 23.20 -3.10
CA GLY A 274 20.24 24.34 -2.38
C GLY A 274 18.86 24.03 -1.86
N ALA A 275 18.46 24.67 -0.77
CA ALA A 275 17.07 24.70 -0.34
C ALA A 275 16.24 25.55 -1.31
N TYR A 276 14.96 25.22 -1.45
CA TYR A 276 14.05 25.98 -2.30
C TYR A 276 12.61 25.97 -1.78
N GLU A 277 11.85 26.95 -2.23
CA GLU A 277 10.43 27.07 -1.96
C GLU A 277 9.61 26.65 -3.18
N VAL A 278 8.48 26.02 -2.94
CA VAL A 278 7.50 25.69 -3.98
C VAL A 278 6.20 26.44 -3.71
N GLU A 279 5.76 27.21 -4.69
CA GLU A 279 4.49 27.93 -4.55
C GLU A 279 3.32 26.97 -4.32
N ASN A 280 2.33 27.43 -3.55
CA ASN A 280 1.08 26.71 -3.41
C ASN A 280 0.34 26.75 -4.77
N ASP A 281 -0.14 25.59 -5.22
CA ASP A 281 -1.05 25.53 -6.36
C ASP A 281 -2.29 26.39 -6.04
N LYS A 282 -2.62 27.32 -6.95
CA LYS A 282 -3.78 28.23 -6.83
C LYS A 282 -5.08 27.50 -7.07
#